data_12e047136c0eabd431f5a292ce306bc5
#
_entry.id   12e047136c0eabd431f5a292ce306bc5
#
_cell.length_a   1.000
_cell.length_b   1.000
_cell.length_c   1.000
_cell.angle_alpha   90.00
_cell.angle_beta   90.00
_cell.angle_gamma   90.00
#
_symmetry.space_group_name_H-M   'P 1'
#
loop_
_entity.id
_entity.type
_entity.pdbx_description
1 polymer ?
#
loop_
_entity_poly.entity_id
_entity_poly.type
_entity_poly.pdbx_seq_one_letter_code
_entity_poly.pdbx_strand_id
1 'polypeptide(L)'
;GEDFGGSMRQGKDGKVYIQAGKTALWNVEVTGLDAIREIPGGQVAMGADDVKTALTFREKQLQKAVGNKKYAVRKARVEFTGNLDADFKDAEKPAFERQAGSRVRVAMTQDDANLYVGWEVQDDSPWVNGADAPEFMYARGDTVDLQLGTAPAADPKRSEPVKGDLRLSIGNFKGRPTAVVYRKVADEKKPKTFSSGVIKEYVMDSVVVLADAQIAAKADTQGKRYVVEAAIPLAALGLKITDGLALRGDFGATHGDKTGKDTMLRTHWNNQTTGIVNDEVFELKMEPANWGEITFQ
;
A
#
# COMPACT_ATOMS: atom_id res chain seq x y z
N GLY A 1 -4.32 4.95 11.67
CA GLY A 1 -5.15 6.01 11.94
C GLY A 1 -4.55 7.04 12.85
N GLU A 2 -4.88 8.28 12.59
CA GLU A 2 -4.50 9.48 13.33
C GLU A 2 -4.60 9.35 14.84
N ASP A 3 -5.33 8.38 15.29
CA ASP A 3 -5.82 8.33 16.64
C ASP A 3 -5.17 7.26 17.50
N PHE A 4 -4.27 6.48 16.93
CA PHE A 4 -3.39 5.60 17.67
C PHE A 4 -2.08 6.26 18.12
N GLY A 5 -1.96 7.58 18.02
CA GLY A 5 -0.90 8.36 18.66
C GLY A 5 -0.93 8.33 20.19
N GLY A 6 -1.85 7.60 20.77
CA GLY A 6 -1.85 7.23 22.17
C GLY A 6 -1.01 5.98 22.39
N SER A 7 -0.32 5.90 23.53
CA SER A 7 0.44 4.73 23.90
C SER A 7 -0.48 3.52 24.10
N MET A 8 -0.30 2.46 23.31
CA MET A 8 -0.82 1.14 23.62
C MET A 8 0.15 0.44 24.58
N ARG A 9 -0.36 -0.11 25.67
CA ARG A 9 0.43 -0.93 26.58
C ARG A 9 -0.33 -2.17 26.99
N GLN A 10 0.35 -3.28 27.10
CA GLN A 10 -0.21 -4.48 27.72
C GLN A 10 -0.11 -4.35 29.24
N GLY A 11 -1.24 -4.46 29.94
CA GLY A 11 -1.28 -4.53 31.38
C GLY A 11 -0.80 -5.87 31.91
N LYS A 12 -0.48 -5.92 33.20
CA LYS A 12 -0.10 -7.17 33.89
C LYS A 12 -1.23 -8.21 33.92
N ASP A 13 -2.47 -7.78 33.67
CA ASP A 13 -3.67 -8.60 33.54
C ASP A 13 -3.89 -9.18 32.14
N GLY A 14 -2.94 -8.98 31.24
CA GLY A 14 -3.00 -9.43 29.84
C GLY A 14 -3.89 -8.56 28.93
N LYS A 15 -4.51 -7.51 29.45
CA LYS A 15 -5.33 -6.60 28.66
C LYS A 15 -4.49 -5.53 27.99
N VAL A 16 -4.94 -5.08 26.82
CA VAL A 16 -4.34 -3.94 26.14
C VAL A 16 -5.06 -2.67 26.57
N TYR A 17 -4.31 -1.72 27.08
CA TYR A 17 -4.77 -0.41 27.48
C TYR A 17 -4.40 0.60 26.40
N ILE A 18 -5.41 1.29 25.87
CA ILE A 18 -5.24 2.36 24.90
C ILE A 18 -5.50 3.67 25.60
N GLN A 19 -4.47 4.50 25.73
CA GLN A 19 -4.66 5.86 26.19
C GLN A 19 -5.16 6.67 25.00
N ALA A 20 -6.44 7.03 25.04
CA ALA A 20 -7.06 7.86 24.05
C ALA A 20 -6.50 9.28 24.11
N GLY A 21 -5.88 9.76 23.04
CA GLY A 21 -5.69 11.19 22.83
C GLY A 21 -7.04 11.89 22.61
N LYS A 22 -7.03 13.21 22.46
CA LYS A 22 -8.27 14.03 22.32
C LYS A 22 -9.14 13.68 21.09
N THR A 23 -8.64 12.88 20.16
CA THR A 23 -9.32 12.44 18.92
C THR A 23 -9.59 10.94 18.93
N ALA A 24 -9.77 10.40 20.06
CA ALA A 24 -9.92 8.99 20.37
C ALA A 24 -10.89 8.21 19.50
N LEU A 25 -10.72 6.92 19.53
CA LEU A 25 -11.65 5.84 19.17
C LEU A 25 -13.13 6.10 19.52
N TRP A 26 -13.43 7.10 20.33
CA TRP A 26 -14.73 7.57 20.76
C TRP A 26 -15.66 7.99 19.61
N ASN A 27 -15.13 8.37 18.47
CA ASN A 27 -15.93 8.70 17.29
C ASN A 27 -16.25 7.47 16.42
N VAL A 28 -15.78 6.30 16.80
CA VAL A 28 -16.23 5.05 16.22
C VAL A 28 -17.38 4.57 17.08
N GLU A 29 -18.59 4.71 16.60
CA GLU A 29 -19.75 4.02 17.15
C GLU A 29 -19.49 2.51 17.02
N VAL A 30 -18.91 1.93 18.04
CA VAL A 30 -18.64 0.49 18.12
C VAL A 30 -19.92 -0.17 18.64
N THR A 31 -20.94 -0.18 17.79
CA THR A 31 -22.15 -0.93 18.07
C THR A 31 -21.81 -2.42 17.97
N GLY A 32 -21.80 -3.10 19.12
CA GLY A 32 -21.65 -4.54 19.22
C GLY A 32 -20.39 -5.04 19.90
N LEU A 33 -19.57 -4.18 20.48
CA LEU A 33 -18.48 -4.61 21.35
C LEU A 33 -18.90 -4.42 22.81
N ASP A 34 -19.42 -5.47 23.43
CA ASP A 34 -19.76 -5.51 24.87
C ASP A 34 -18.51 -5.39 25.77
N ALA A 35 -17.32 -5.35 25.19
CA ALA A 35 -16.04 -5.41 25.89
C ALA A 35 -15.33 -4.07 26.07
N ILE A 36 -15.81 -2.97 25.48
CA ILE A 36 -15.20 -1.65 25.71
C ILE A 36 -15.71 -1.12 27.04
N ARG A 37 -14.83 -1.09 28.02
CA ARG A 37 -15.13 -0.50 29.31
C ARG A 37 -14.33 0.78 29.51
N GLU A 38 -15.05 1.87 29.76
CA GLU A 38 -14.42 3.09 30.22
C GLU A 38 -13.91 2.89 31.65
N ILE A 39 -12.63 3.20 31.86
CA ILE A 39 -12.04 3.19 33.20
C ILE A 39 -11.67 4.61 33.61
N PRO A 40 -11.66 4.89 34.92
CA PRO A 40 -11.32 6.22 35.43
C PRO A 40 -9.99 6.73 34.85
N GLY A 41 -9.95 7.97 34.37
CA GLY A 41 -8.78 8.58 33.77
C GLY A 41 -8.78 8.61 32.23
N GLY A 42 -9.92 8.31 31.60
CA GLY A 42 -10.03 8.36 30.13
C GLY A 42 -9.28 7.23 29.41
N GLN A 43 -9.11 6.09 30.08
CA GLN A 43 -8.51 4.88 29.51
C GLN A 43 -9.61 3.87 29.19
N VAL A 44 -9.41 3.11 28.11
CA VAL A 44 -10.27 2.00 27.72
C VAL A 44 -9.49 0.70 27.85
N ALA A 45 -10.03 -0.28 28.57
CA ALA A 45 -9.44 -1.61 28.65
C ALA A 45 -10.10 -2.52 27.61
N MET A 46 -9.29 -3.06 26.71
CA MET A 46 -9.74 -4.01 25.69
C MET A 46 -8.82 -5.23 25.70
N GLY A 47 -9.39 -6.40 25.45
CA GLY A 47 -8.59 -7.58 25.10
C GLY A 47 -7.93 -7.41 23.72
N ALA A 48 -6.87 -8.17 23.45
CA ALA A 48 -6.18 -8.12 22.15
C ALA A 48 -7.15 -8.47 20.99
N ASP A 49 -8.05 -9.40 21.20
CA ASP A 49 -9.06 -9.81 20.21
C ASP A 49 -10.11 -8.72 19.99
N ASP A 50 -10.47 -7.97 21.05
CA ASP A 50 -11.41 -6.86 20.95
C ASP A 50 -10.82 -5.71 20.13
N VAL A 51 -9.54 -5.39 20.34
CA VAL A 51 -8.80 -4.39 19.55
C VAL A 51 -8.77 -4.81 18.08
N LYS A 52 -8.42 -6.05 17.79
CA LYS A 52 -8.40 -6.60 16.44
C LYS A 52 -9.79 -6.54 15.79
N THR A 53 -10.83 -6.88 16.52
CA THR A 53 -12.21 -6.84 16.04
C THR A 53 -12.65 -5.40 15.75
N ALA A 54 -12.34 -4.45 16.64
CA ALA A 54 -12.65 -3.04 16.45
C ALA A 54 -11.93 -2.44 15.22
N LEU A 55 -10.64 -2.74 15.07
CA LEU A 55 -9.86 -2.32 13.89
C LEU A 55 -10.46 -2.89 12.60
N THR A 56 -10.74 -4.18 12.56
CA THR A 56 -11.34 -4.84 11.41
C THR A 56 -12.71 -4.25 11.06
N PHE A 57 -13.52 -3.96 12.08
CA PHE A 57 -14.83 -3.32 11.87
C PHE A 57 -14.67 -1.92 11.28
N ARG A 58 -13.79 -1.07 11.86
CA ARG A 58 -13.51 0.28 11.34
C ARG A 58 -13.05 0.23 9.89
N GLU A 59 -12.11 -0.64 9.58
CA GLU A 59 -11.58 -0.77 8.23
C GLU A 59 -12.64 -1.22 7.23
N LYS A 60 -13.51 -2.16 7.61
CA LYS A 60 -14.66 -2.57 6.78
C LYS A 60 -15.63 -1.41 6.52
N GLN A 61 -15.88 -0.55 7.51
CA GLN A 61 -16.73 0.63 7.32
C GLN A 61 -16.08 1.65 6.39
N LEU A 62 -14.78 1.92 6.55
CA LEU A 62 -14.02 2.78 5.65
C LEU A 62 -14.04 2.24 4.22
N GLN A 63 -13.80 0.95 4.03
CA GLN A 63 -13.83 0.31 2.73
C GLN A 63 -15.22 0.39 2.08
N LYS A 64 -16.28 0.17 2.86
CA LYS A 64 -17.66 0.32 2.39
C LYS A 64 -17.97 1.76 1.94
N ALA A 65 -17.44 2.75 2.65
CA ALA A 65 -17.61 4.16 2.32
C ALA A 65 -16.85 4.57 1.02
N VAL A 66 -15.68 3.97 0.78
CA VAL A 66 -14.87 4.20 -0.42
C VAL A 66 -15.56 3.64 -1.68
N GLY A 67 -16.20 2.49 -1.57
CA GLY A 67 -16.82 1.79 -2.72
C GLY A 67 -15.78 1.23 -3.68
N ASN A 68 -16.19 1.03 -4.93
CA ASN A 68 -15.32 0.57 -6.03
C ASN A 68 -14.94 1.76 -6.91
N LYS A 69 -13.73 2.25 -6.76
CA LYS A 69 -13.18 3.27 -7.65
C LYS A 69 -12.79 2.67 -8.99
N LYS A 70 -12.81 3.52 -10.02
CA LYS A 70 -12.43 3.15 -11.39
C LYS A 70 -11.33 4.06 -11.88
N TYR A 71 -10.40 3.49 -12.63
CA TYR A 71 -9.29 4.19 -13.27
C TYR A 71 -9.15 3.75 -14.72
N ALA A 72 -8.99 4.70 -15.64
CA ALA A 72 -8.79 4.42 -17.06
C ALA A 72 -7.32 4.64 -17.44
N VAL A 73 -6.68 3.61 -17.95
CA VAL A 73 -5.31 3.65 -18.47
C VAL A 73 -5.37 3.85 -19.97
N ARG A 74 -4.78 4.95 -20.46
CA ARG A 74 -4.73 5.30 -21.87
C ARG A 74 -3.42 4.89 -22.50
N LYS A 75 -3.42 4.71 -23.83
CA LYS A 75 -2.21 4.44 -24.59
C LYS A 75 -1.42 5.73 -24.78
N ALA A 76 -0.29 5.86 -24.12
CA ALA A 76 0.67 6.97 -24.28
C ALA A 76 2.02 6.58 -23.70
N ARG A 77 3.10 6.87 -24.45
CA ARG A 77 4.47 6.76 -23.97
C ARG A 77 4.83 7.98 -23.13
N VAL A 78 5.60 7.79 -22.07
CA VAL A 78 6.03 8.84 -21.14
C VAL A 78 7.55 8.97 -21.15
N GLU A 79 8.03 10.21 -21.13
CA GLU A 79 9.43 10.56 -20.85
C GLU A 79 9.50 11.17 -19.44
N PHE A 80 10.41 10.68 -18.61
CA PHE A 80 10.48 11.05 -17.21
C PHE A 80 11.27 12.34 -16.98
N THR A 81 10.61 13.37 -16.46
CA THR A 81 11.25 14.64 -16.08
C THR A 81 11.15 14.93 -14.58
N GLY A 82 10.41 14.11 -13.85
CA GLY A 82 10.09 14.31 -12.44
C GLY A 82 8.98 15.34 -12.24
N ASN A 83 8.09 15.47 -13.23
CA ASN A 83 6.92 16.33 -13.17
C ASN A 83 5.68 15.55 -13.63
N LEU A 84 4.94 14.98 -12.68
CA LEU A 84 3.78 14.14 -12.96
C LEU A 84 2.77 14.78 -13.90
N ASP A 85 2.54 16.08 -13.81
CA ASP A 85 1.55 16.78 -14.62
C ASP A 85 2.01 16.95 -16.07
N ALA A 86 3.28 17.23 -16.29
CA ALA A 86 3.86 17.37 -17.62
C ALA A 86 4.03 16.03 -18.33
N ASP A 87 4.51 15.03 -17.59
CA ASP A 87 4.90 13.74 -18.13
C ASP A 87 3.67 12.86 -18.43
N PHE A 88 2.65 12.92 -17.58
CA PHE A 88 1.38 12.20 -17.74
C PHE A 88 0.21 13.13 -18.10
N LYS A 89 0.41 14.09 -19.01
CA LYS A 89 -0.55 15.15 -19.33
C LYS A 89 -1.95 14.63 -19.69
N ASP A 90 -2.04 13.50 -20.36
CA ASP A 90 -3.30 12.94 -20.87
C ASP A 90 -3.90 11.86 -19.95
N ALA A 91 -3.25 11.56 -18.83
CA ALA A 91 -3.75 10.59 -17.85
C ALA A 91 -4.56 11.25 -16.73
N GLU A 92 -5.53 10.53 -16.22
CA GLU A 92 -6.16 10.89 -14.95
C GLU A 92 -5.13 10.85 -13.82
N LYS A 93 -5.29 11.74 -12.84
CA LYS A 93 -4.38 11.84 -11.68
C LYS A 93 -5.20 11.87 -10.38
N PRO A 94 -5.85 10.75 -10.02
CA PRO A 94 -6.57 10.69 -8.76
C PRO A 94 -5.65 11.06 -7.61
N ALA A 95 -6.17 11.90 -6.72
CA ALA A 95 -5.50 12.29 -5.49
C ALA A 95 -6.26 11.69 -4.31
N PHE A 96 -5.52 11.14 -3.38
CA PHE A 96 -6.08 10.55 -2.17
C PHE A 96 -5.09 10.74 -1.01
N GLU A 97 -5.61 10.74 0.20
CA GLU A 97 -4.82 10.84 1.42
C GLU A 97 -5.51 10.06 2.53
N ARG A 98 -4.75 9.58 3.50
CA ARG A 98 -5.28 8.93 4.69
C ARG A 98 -5.28 9.87 5.89
N GLN A 99 -4.31 10.77 5.95
CA GLN A 99 -4.19 11.84 6.94
C GLN A 99 -3.53 13.06 6.32
N ALA A 100 -3.63 14.20 6.98
CA ALA A 100 -3.01 15.44 6.52
C ALA A 100 -1.50 15.27 6.30
N GLY A 101 -1.01 15.67 5.13
CA GLY A 101 0.40 15.55 4.77
C GLY A 101 0.81 14.19 4.14
N SER A 102 -0.15 13.28 3.91
CA SER A 102 0.11 11.97 3.25
C SER A 102 -0.54 11.87 1.87
N ARG A 103 -0.74 13.00 1.19
CA ARG A 103 -1.40 13.01 -0.12
C ARG A 103 -0.56 12.28 -1.16
N VAL A 104 -1.23 11.42 -1.90
CA VAL A 104 -0.66 10.69 -3.04
C VAL A 104 -1.47 11.04 -4.29
N ARG A 105 -0.77 11.29 -5.39
CA ARG A 105 -1.33 11.41 -6.73
C ARG A 105 -0.69 10.35 -7.60
N VAL A 106 -1.47 9.68 -8.43
CA VAL A 106 -0.97 8.62 -9.31
C VAL A 106 -1.49 8.82 -10.72
N ALA A 107 -0.63 8.57 -11.70
CA ALA A 107 -0.97 8.54 -13.11
C ALA A 107 -0.46 7.26 -13.75
N MET A 108 -1.24 6.68 -14.67
CA MET A 108 -0.83 5.51 -15.44
C MET A 108 -1.16 5.68 -16.92
N THR A 109 -0.22 5.24 -17.76
CA THR A 109 -0.41 5.06 -19.20
C THR A 109 0.29 3.78 -19.64
N GLN A 110 0.12 3.36 -20.88
CA GLN A 110 0.75 2.16 -21.41
C GLN A 110 1.15 2.34 -22.88
N ASP A 111 2.12 1.58 -23.32
CA ASP A 111 2.37 1.31 -24.73
C ASP A 111 2.40 -0.22 -24.97
N ASP A 112 2.84 -0.65 -26.13
CA ASP A 112 2.85 -2.07 -26.47
C ASP A 112 3.89 -2.89 -25.68
N ALA A 113 4.81 -2.23 -24.98
CA ALA A 113 5.92 -2.86 -24.27
C ALA A 113 5.87 -2.62 -22.74
N ASN A 114 5.40 -1.46 -22.31
CA ASN A 114 5.51 -1.02 -20.92
C ASN A 114 4.20 -0.49 -20.35
N LEU A 115 4.03 -0.69 -19.07
CA LEU A 115 3.14 0.08 -18.21
C LEU A 115 3.96 1.22 -17.59
N TYR A 116 3.54 2.47 -17.85
CA TYR A 116 4.12 3.66 -17.23
C TYR A 116 3.28 4.05 -16.03
N VAL A 117 3.92 4.22 -14.89
CA VAL A 117 3.24 4.66 -13.67
C VAL A 117 4.05 5.78 -13.03
N GLY A 118 3.37 6.86 -12.66
CA GLY A 118 3.94 7.98 -11.94
C GLY A 118 3.22 8.19 -10.62
N TRP A 119 3.98 8.47 -9.58
CA TRP A 119 3.48 8.84 -8.24
C TRP A 119 4.07 10.18 -7.83
N GLU A 120 3.23 11.07 -7.31
CA GLU A 120 3.65 12.23 -6.54
C GLU A 120 3.15 12.06 -5.12
N VAL A 121 4.06 12.02 -4.17
CA VAL A 121 3.77 11.73 -2.77
C VAL A 121 4.19 12.90 -1.89
N GLN A 122 3.28 13.38 -1.05
CA GLN A 122 3.59 14.33 0.01
C GLN A 122 4.10 13.57 1.22
N ASP A 123 5.28 13.98 1.72
CA ASP A 123 5.95 13.34 2.84
C ASP A 123 6.90 14.32 3.53
N ASP A 124 6.94 14.31 4.87
CA ASP A 124 7.81 15.19 5.68
C ASP A 124 9.29 14.81 5.60
N SER A 125 9.61 13.58 5.23
CA SER A 125 10.96 13.03 5.05
C SER A 125 11.08 12.25 3.74
N PRO A 126 10.98 12.93 2.58
CA PRO A 126 10.70 12.29 1.32
C PRO A 126 11.81 11.36 0.83
N TRP A 127 11.39 10.20 0.34
CA TRP A 127 12.17 9.20 -0.38
C TRP A 127 13.30 8.56 0.45
N VAL A 128 13.02 8.26 1.72
CA VAL A 128 13.96 7.60 2.63
C VAL A 128 13.54 6.15 2.85
N ASN A 129 14.46 5.20 2.60
CA ASN A 129 14.24 3.78 2.83
C ASN A 129 15.50 3.14 3.40
N GLY A 130 15.37 2.50 4.55
CA GLY A 130 16.49 1.92 5.31
C GLY A 130 16.56 0.40 5.25
N ALA A 131 15.95 -0.22 4.23
CA ALA A 131 15.98 -1.68 4.09
C ALA A 131 17.40 -2.22 3.84
N ASP A 132 17.71 -3.34 4.47
CA ASP A 132 18.99 -4.05 4.29
C ASP A 132 19.01 -4.86 2.99
N ALA A 133 17.84 -5.32 2.53
CA ALA A 133 17.65 -6.07 1.29
C ALA A 133 16.44 -5.55 0.51
N PRO A 134 16.46 -5.61 -0.84
CA PRO A 134 15.42 -5.01 -1.68
C PRO A 134 14.01 -5.54 -1.37
N GLU A 135 13.92 -6.82 -1.05
CA GLU A 135 12.66 -7.50 -0.73
C GLU A 135 11.99 -7.04 0.55
N PHE A 136 12.64 -6.20 1.35
CA PHE A 136 12.09 -5.63 2.58
C PHE A 136 11.78 -4.13 2.49
N MET A 137 12.01 -3.49 1.34
CA MET A 137 11.76 -2.05 1.18
C MET A 137 10.32 -1.65 1.53
N TYR A 138 9.35 -2.48 1.21
CA TYR A 138 7.93 -2.22 1.46
C TYR A 138 7.60 -2.00 2.96
N ALA A 139 8.45 -2.47 3.86
CA ALA A 139 8.27 -2.39 5.31
C ALA A 139 9.30 -1.48 6.00
N ARG A 140 10.14 -0.78 5.23
CA ARG A 140 11.27 -0.01 5.77
C ARG A 140 11.34 1.38 5.14
N GLY A 141 10.37 2.23 5.47
CA GLY A 141 10.36 3.61 4.99
C GLY A 141 9.48 3.83 3.77
N ASP A 142 9.90 4.77 2.92
CA ASP A 142 9.11 5.22 1.79
C ASP A 142 9.18 4.24 0.62
N THR A 143 8.00 3.86 0.14
CA THR A 143 7.84 3.18 -1.15
C THR A 143 6.60 3.66 -1.85
N VAL A 144 6.56 3.49 -3.17
CA VAL A 144 5.32 3.53 -3.94
C VAL A 144 4.98 2.14 -4.41
N ASP A 145 3.70 1.81 -4.51
CA ASP A 145 3.29 0.49 -4.94
C ASP A 145 2.12 0.50 -5.95
N LEU A 146 2.06 -0.58 -6.70
CA LEU A 146 0.96 -0.97 -7.56
C LEU A 146 0.62 -2.42 -7.26
N GLN A 147 -0.63 -2.68 -6.93
CA GLN A 147 -1.18 -4.03 -6.82
C GLN A 147 -2.09 -4.28 -8.01
N LEU A 148 -1.91 -5.40 -8.69
CA LEU A 148 -2.63 -5.68 -9.94
C LEU A 148 -2.93 -7.17 -10.07
N GLY A 149 -4.16 -7.48 -10.45
CA GLY A 149 -4.57 -8.82 -10.85
C GLY A 149 -4.53 -8.96 -12.36
N THR A 150 -3.50 -9.61 -12.91
CA THR A 150 -3.29 -9.75 -14.36
C THR A 150 -4.10 -10.90 -14.98
N ALA A 151 -4.88 -11.65 -14.19
CA ALA A 151 -5.76 -12.70 -14.64
C ALA A 151 -7.22 -12.20 -14.69
N PRO A 152 -7.75 -11.81 -15.86
CA PRO A 152 -9.09 -11.19 -15.96
C PRO A 152 -10.23 -12.14 -15.59
N ALA A 153 -9.99 -13.46 -15.66
CA ALA A 153 -10.98 -14.47 -15.27
C ALA A 153 -11.03 -14.75 -13.75
N ALA A 154 -10.13 -14.16 -12.96
CA ALA A 154 -10.14 -14.35 -11.51
C ALA A 154 -11.36 -13.70 -10.87
N ASP A 155 -11.92 -14.35 -9.84
CA ASP A 155 -13.06 -13.79 -9.09
C ASP A 155 -12.70 -12.39 -8.55
N PRO A 156 -13.43 -11.34 -8.93
CA PRO A 156 -13.16 -9.98 -8.46
C PRO A 156 -13.39 -9.80 -6.96
N LYS A 157 -14.08 -10.72 -6.30
CA LYS A 157 -14.38 -10.69 -4.85
C LYS A 157 -13.47 -11.61 -4.02
N ARG A 158 -12.44 -12.19 -4.64
CA ARG A 158 -11.52 -13.08 -3.93
C ARG A 158 -10.85 -12.38 -2.76
N SER A 159 -10.81 -13.01 -1.61
CA SER A 159 -10.14 -12.49 -0.41
C SER A 159 -8.64 -12.79 -0.39
N GLU A 160 -8.22 -13.86 -1.07
CA GLU A 160 -6.82 -14.28 -1.14
C GLU A 160 -6.27 -14.09 -2.55
N PRO A 161 -4.98 -13.74 -2.68
CA PRO A 161 -4.33 -13.66 -3.97
C PRO A 161 -4.31 -14.99 -4.71
N VAL A 162 -4.52 -14.93 -6.02
CA VAL A 162 -4.42 -16.07 -6.93
C VAL A 162 -3.29 -15.85 -7.94
N LYS A 163 -3.03 -16.85 -8.79
CA LYS A 163 -2.08 -16.69 -9.90
C LYS A 163 -2.48 -15.50 -10.77
N GLY A 164 -1.50 -14.65 -11.08
CA GLY A 164 -1.69 -13.39 -11.79
C GLY A 164 -1.80 -12.17 -10.87
N ASP A 165 -2.06 -12.36 -9.57
CA ASP A 165 -2.01 -11.26 -8.63
C ASP A 165 -0.57 -10.95 -8.24
N LEU A 166 -0.23 -9.66 -8.29
CA LEU A 166 1.09 -9.19 -7.93
C LEU A 166 1.03 -7.87 -7.15
N ARG A 167 2.09 -7.61 -6.42
CA ARG A 167 2.44 -6.30 -5.89
C ARG A 167 3.79 -5.89 -6.47
N LEU A 168 3.84 -4.73 -7.09
CA LEU A 168 5.07 -4.02 -7.45
C LEU A 168 5.33 -2.99 -6.36
N SER A 169 6.51 -3.02 -5.75
CA SER A 169 6.95 -1.98 -4.80
C SER A 169 8.23 -1.35 -5.30
N ILE A 170 8.31 -0.03 -5.27
CA ILE A 170 9.48 0.74 -5.70
C ILE A 170 9.93 1.60 -4.52
N GLY A 171 11.20 1.49 -4.14
CA GLY A 171 11.81 2.24 -3.05
C GLY A 171 13.22 2.67 -3.36
N ASN A 172 13.79 3.50 -2.47
CA ASN A 172 15.16 3.96 -2.56
C ASN A 172 16.12 2.97 -1.88
N PHE A 173 16.52 1.91 -2.58
CA PHE A 173 17.44 0.94 -2.02
C PHE A 173 18.89 1.43 -2.10
N LYS A 174 19.45 1.82 -0.95
CA LYS A 174 20.86 2.28 -0.85
C LYS A 174 21.21 3.36 -1.89
N GLY A 175 20.32 4.33 -2.07
CA GLY A 175 20.51 5.45 -2.99
C GLY A 175 20.10 5.17 -4.44
N ARG A 176 19.51 4.01 -4.74
CA ARG A 176 19.06 3.64 -6.09
C ARG A 176 17.57 3.30 -6.10
N PRO A 177 16.77 3.92 -6.97
CA PRO A 177 15.40 3.49 -7.19
C PRO A 177 15.40 2.02 -7.64
N THR A 178 14.66 1.20 -6.90
CA THR A 178 14.66 -0.26 -7.11
C THR A 178 13.24 -0.78 -7.07
N ALA A 179 12.87 -1.58 -8.06
CA ALA A 179 11.55 -2.21 -8.17
C ALA A 179 11.62 -3.69 -7.77
N VAL A 180 10.66 -4.12 -6.96
CA VAL A 180 10.50 -5.52 -6.57
C VAL A 180 9.07 -5.96 -6.84
N VAL A 181 8.91 -7.11 -7.47
CA VAL A 181 7.61 -7.75 -7.70
C VAL A 181 7.44 -8.93 -6.78
N TYR A 182 6.32 -8.95 -6.08
CA TYR A 182 5.91 -10.02 -5.16
C TYR A 182 4.70 -10.73 -5.75
N ARG A 183 4.72 -12.07 -5.75
CA ARG A 183 3.59 -12.93 -6.13
C ARG A 183 3.36 -13.98 -5.06
N LYS A 184 2.16 -13.99 -4.49
CA LYS A 184 1.77 -15.00 -3.51
C LYS A 184 1.66 -16.38 -4.16
N VAL A 185 1.14 -16.40 -5.39
CA VAL A 185 0.98 -17.60 -6.22
C VAL A 185 1.69 -17.39 -7.56
N ALA A 186 2.63 -18.25 -7.91
CA ALA A 186 3.39 -18.20 -9.17
C ALA A 186 3.73 -19.60 -9.68
N ASP A 187 3.87 -19.74 -11.01
CA ASP A 187 4.36 -20.97 -11.64
C ASP A 187 5.87 -21.13 -11.45
N GLU A 188 6.61 -20.09 -11.82
CA GLU A 188 8.06 -20.05 -11.58
C GLU A 188 8.31 -19.60 -10.15
N LYS A 189 8.83 -20.53 -9.35
CA LYS A 189 9.00 -20.28 -7.94
C LYS A 189 10.42 -19.79 -7.62
N LYS A 190 10.48 -18.59 -7.05
CA LYS A 190 11.61 -18.04 -6.34
C LYS A 190 11.14 -17.68 -4.93
N PRO A 191 10.87 -18.70 -4.10
CA PRO A 191 10.12 -18.49 -2.86
C PRO A 191 10.93 -17.70 -1.86
N LYS A 192 10.21 -16.83 -1.14
CA LYS A 192 10.73 -16.10 0.02
C LYS A 192 9.73 -16.22 1.16
N THR A 193 10.23 -16.57 2.32
CA THR A 193 9.44 -16.61 3.55
C THR A 193 9.64 -15.33 4.33
N PHE A 194 8.54 -14.76 4.77
CA PHE A 194 8.47 -13.58 5.64
C PHE A 194 7.84 -13.99 6.97
N SER A 195 8.20 -13.31 8.03
CA SER A 195 7.62 -13.53 9.35
C SER A 195 7.47 -12.21 10.09
N SER A 196 6.52 -12.18 11.01
CA SER A 196 6.32 -11.06 11.90
C SER A 196 6.03 -11.57 13.31
N GLY A 197 5.88 -10.64 14.27
CA GLY A 197 5.49 -11.00 15.62
C GLY A 197 4.13 -11.70 15.72
N VAL A 198 3.27 -11.50 14.72
CA VAL A 198 1.89 -12.02 14.68
C VAL A 198 1.78 -13.24 13.76
N ILE A 199 2.45 -13.22 12.61
CA ILE A 199 2.42 -14.29 11.60
C ILE A 199 3.82 -14.89 11.49
N LYS A 200 3.98 -16.14 11.92
CA LYS A 200 5.27 -16.81 11.97
C LYS A 200 5.83 -17.14 10.58
N GLU A 201 4.96 -17.45 9.63
CA GLU A 201 5.36 -17.85 8.29
C GLU A 201 4.38 -17.36 7.25
N TYR A 202 4.86 -16.58 6.29
CA TYR A 202 4.12 -16.11 5.14
C TYR A 202 5.00 -16.26 3.89
N VAL A 203 4.71 -17.30 3.11
CA VAL A 203 5.50 -17.61 1.91
C VAL A 203 4.94 -16.86 0.71
N MET A 204 5.80 -16.12 0.01
CA MET A 204 5.57 -15.67 -1.36
C MET A 204 6.22 -16.66 -2.32
N ASP A 205 5.47 -17.15 -3.31
CA ASP A 205 6.01 -18.08 -4.32
C ASP A 205 7.10 -17.45 -5.17
N SER A 206 7.01 -16.15 -5.41
CA SER A 206 8.02 -15.42 -6.20
C SER A 206 8.25 -14.02 -5.68
N VAL A 207 9.53 -13.66 -5.46
CA VAL A 207 9.99 -12.30 -5.14
C VAL A 207 11.16 -11.99 -6.06
N VAL A 208 11.00 -10.97 -6.91
CA VAL A 208 11.97 -10.67 -7.98
C VAL A 208 12.25 -9.18 -8.04
N VAL A 209 13.53 -8.82 -8.00
CA VAL A 209 13.99 -7.47 -8.35
C VAL A 209 13.92 -7.32 -9.87
N LEU A 210 13.26 -6.28 -10.35
CA LEU A 210 13.14 -6.01 -11.77
C LEU A 210 14.37 -5.22 -12.27
N ALA A 211 15.28 -5.90 -12.95
CA ALA A 211 16.46 -5.25 -13.51
C ALA A 211 16.12 -4.38 -14.74
N ASP A 212 15.07 -4.73 -15.48
CA ASP A 212 14.68 -4.08 -16.73
C ASP A 212 13.67 -2.93 -16.54
N ALA A 213 13.26 -2.65 -15.32
CA ALA A 213 12.44 -1.48 -15.02
C ALA A 213 13.26 -0.19 -15.16
N GLN A 214 12.75 0.77 -15.94
CA GLN A 214 13.32 2.11 -16.00
C GLN A 214 12.61 2.96 -14.92
N ILE A 215 13.38 3.53 -14.00
CA ILE A 215 12.82 4.26 -12.86
C ILE A 215 13.56 5.58 -12.69
N ALA A 216 12.81 6.67 -12.61
CA ALA A 216 13.28 7.96 -12.18
C ALA A 216 12.63 8.34 -10.85
N ALA A 217 13.41 8.92 -9.94
CA ALA A 217 12.89 9.43 -8.68
C ALA A 217 13.52 10.79 -8.38
N LYS A 218 12.68 11.73 -7.93
CA LYS A 218 13.08 13.09 -7.58
C LYS A 218 12.47 13.49 -6.25
N ALA A 219 13.30 13.68 -5.23
CA ALA A 219 12.88 14.18 -3.94
C ALA A 219 13.05 15.71 -3.86
N ASP A 220 12.03 16.36 -3.29
CA ASP A 220 12.03 17.77 -2.94
C ASP A 220 11.82 17.88 -1.42
N THR A 221 12.92 17.93 -0.66
CA THR A 221 12.89 17.96 0.80
C THR A 221 12.32 19.27 1.36
N GLN A 222 12.45 20.38 0.62
CA GLN A 222 11.87 21.67 1.04
C GLN A 222 10.36 21.68 0.79
N GLY A 223 9.92 21.13 -0.36
CA GLY A 223 8.51 20.97 -0.69
C GLY A 223 7.84 19.78 -0.01
N LYS A 224 8.60 19.02 0.80
CA LYS A 224 8.09 17.82 1.51
C LYS A 224 7.34 16.86 0.58
N ARG A 225 7.97 16.51 -0.53
CA ARG A 225 7.37 15.62 -1.54
C ARG A 225 8.43 14.91 -2.35
N TYR A 226 8.01 13.84 -3.00
CA TYR A 226 8.80 13.19 -4.02
C TYR A 226 7.95 12.73 -5.20
N VAL A 227 8.59 12.57 -6.36
CA VAL A 227 7.99 12.00 -7.56
C VAL A 227 8.77 10.76 -7.94
N VAL A 228 8.05 9.67 -8.21
CA VAL A 228 8.61 8.44 -8.78
C VAL A 228 7.91 8.14 -10.07
N GLU A 229 8.66 7.87 -11.12
CA GLU A 229 8.16 7.52 -12.44
C GLU A 229 8.83 6.23 -12.88
N ALA A 230 8.04 5.29 -13.38
CA ALA A 230 8.54 3.99 -13.77
C ALA A 230 7.92 3.49 -15.08
N ALA A 231 8.75 2.95 -15.97
CA ALA A 231 8.35 2.14 -17.10
C ALA A 231 8.64 0.67 -16.75
N ILE A 232 7.59 -0.09 -16.59
CA ILE A 232 7.66 -1.50 -16.21
C ILE A 232 7.30 -2.36 -17.40
N PRO A 233 8.19 -3.25 -17.87
CA PRO A 233 7.88 -4.15 -18.97
C PRO A 233 6.63 -4.97 -18.71
N LEU A 234 5.68 -4.97 -19.63
CA LEU A 234 4.42 -5.74 -19.51
C LEU A 234 4.70 -7.23 -19.29
N ALA A 235 5.73 -7.76 -19.93
CA ALA A 235 6.17 -9.15 -19.76
C ALA A 235 6.60 -9.45 -18.32
N ALA A 236 7.28 -8.51 -17.63
CA ALA A 236 7.71 -8.67 -16.24
C ALA A 236 6.51 -8.72 -15.27
N LEU A 237 5.41 -8.05 -15.64
CA LEU A 237 4.15 -8.10 -14.89
C LEU A 237 3.30 -9.33 -15.23
N GLY A 238 3.62 -10.04 -16.33
CA GLY A 238 2.74 -11.07 -16.90
C GLY A 238 1.43 -10.48 -17.44
N LEU A 239 1.47 -9.21 -17.87
CA LEU A 239 0.31 -8.45 -18.32
C LEU A 239 0.26 -8.45 -19.86
N LYS A 240 -0.89 -8.86 -20.37
CA LYS A 240 -1.21 -8.77 -21.80
C LYS A 240 -2.42 -7.83 -21.96
N ILE A 241 -2.17 -6.65 -22.46
CA ILE A 241 -3.20 -5.63 -22.64
C ILE A 241 -3.94 -5.88 -23.95
N THR A 242 -5.27 -5.80 -23.87
CA THR A 242 -6.18 -5.74 -25.01
C THR A 242 -7.13 -4.57 -24.75
N ASP A 243 -7.68 -4.02 -25.82
CA ASP A 243 -8.65 -2.93 -25.72
C ASP A 243 -9.86 -3.31 -24.86
N GLY A 244 -10.23 -2.43 -23.92
CA GLY A 244 -11.31 -2.69 -22.98
C GLY A 244 -10.99 -3.70 -21.86
N LEU A 245 -9.74 -4.16 -21.73
CA LEU A 245 -9.34 -5.03 -20.63
C LEU A 245 -9.61 -4.35 -19.28
N ALA A 246 -10.43 -4.98 -18.46
CA ALA A 246 -10.71 -4.53 -17.09
C ALA A 246 -10.09 -5.49 -16.08
N LEU A 247 -9.30 -4.96 -15.16
CA LEU A 247 -8.59 -5.70 -14.12
C LEU A 247 -8.91 -5.13 -12.74
N ARG A 248 -8.65 -5.93 -11.70
CA ARG A 248 -8.65 -5.42 -10.33
C ARG A 248 -7.26 -4.92 -9.99
N GLY A 249 -7.19 -3.78 -9.30
CA GLY A 249 -5.91 -3.23 -8.87
C GLY A 249 -6.06 -2.11 -7.86
N ASP A 250 -4.95 -1.78 -7.23
CA ASP A 250 -4.82 -0.66 -6.31
C ASP A 250 -3.41 -0.07 -6.42
N PHE A 251 -3.23 1.14 -5.99
CA PHE A 251 -1.95 1.81 -5.97
C PHE A 251 -1.86 2.75 -4.77
N GLY A 252 -0.65 3.01 -4.32
CA GLY A 252 -0.44 3.85 -3.15
C GLY A 252 1.01 4.13 -2.82
N ALA A 253 1.22 4.49 -1.57
CA ALA A 253 2.53 4.73 -1.00
C ALA A 253 2.58 4.27 0.46
N THR A 254 3.77 3.88 0.91
CA THR A 254 4.13 3.82 2.31
C THR A 254 4.89 5.07 2.68
N HIS A 255 4.67 5.57 3.89
CA HIS A 255 5.35 6.72 4.45
C HIS A 255 6.18 6.25 5.64
N GLY A 256 7.47 6.47 5.57
CA GLY A 256 8.42 6.06 6.59
C GLY A 256 8.64 7.09 7.69
N ASP A 257 9.37 6.70 8.70
CA ASP A 257 9.98 7.63 9.62
C ASP A 257 11.21 8.32 8.97
N LYS A 258 11.74 9.36 9.59
CA LYS A 258 12.88 10.14 9.07
C LYS A 258 14.15 9.30 8.83
N THR A 259 14.23 8.12 9.44
CA THR A 259 15.39 7.22 9.31
C THR A 259 15.15 6.14 8.25
N GLY A 260 13.93 5.99 7.76
CA GLY A 260 13.53 4.97 6.82
C GLY A 260 13.51 3.55 7.42
N LYS A 261 13.52 3.41 8.74
CA LYS A 261 13.54 2.10 9.39
C LYS A 261 12.15 1.51 9.59
N ASP A 262 11.19 2.37 9.83
CA ASP A 262 9.83 1.99 10.16
C ASP A 262 8.85 2.58 9.15
N THR A 263 7.83 1.81 8.78
CA THR A 263 6.67 2.33 8.07
C THR A 263 5.70 2.92 9.10
N MET A 264 5.34 4.19 8.91
CA MET A 264 4.46 4.93 9.82
C MET A 264 3.01 4.96 9.32
N LEU A 265 2.83 4.93 7.99
CA LEU A 265 1.51 5.04 7.37
C LEU A 265 1.51 4.38 6.00
N ARG A 266 0.36 3.86 5.60
CA ARG A 266 0.06 3.45 4.22
C ARG A 266 -1.12 4.23 3.68
N THR A 267 -0.94 4.80 2.49
CA THR A 267 -1.99 5.56 1.80
C THR A 267 -2.27 4.86 0.48
N HIS A 268 -3.44 4.21 0.37
CA HIS A 268 -3.89 3.49 -0.82
C HIS A 268 -5.12 4.14 -1.45
N TRP A 269 -5.26 3.99 -2.76
CA TRP A 269 -6.33 4.58 -3.53
C TRP A 269 -7.69 3.99 -3.18
N ASN A 270 -7.83 2.67 -3.19
CA ASN A 270 -9.10 1.99 -2.94
C ASN A 270 -9.11 1.18 -1.64
N ASN A 271 -8.04 0.45 -1.32
CA ASN A 271 -7.99 -0.38 -0.11
C ASN A 271 -7.76 0.46 1.15
N GLN A 272 -8.78 0.56 1.99
CA GLN A 272 -8.72 1.23 3.29
C GLN A 272 -8.46 0.25 4.45
N THR A 273 -8.45 -1.07 4.17
CA THR A 273 -8.16 -2.13 5.15
C THR A 273 -6.67 -2.43 5.19
N THR A 274 -5.88 -1.46 5.59
CA THR A 274 -4.42 -1.60 5.52
C THR A 274 -3.81 -2.45 6.62
N GLY A 275 -4.61 -2.93 7.57
CA GLY A 275 -4.16 -3.80 8.64
C GLY A 275 -3.24 -3.11 9.64
N ILE A 276 -2.36 -3.88 10.26
CA ILE A 276 -1.37 -3.38 11.22
C ILE A 276 -0.23 -2.73 10.42
N VAL A 277 0.11 -1.50 10.78
CA VAL A 277 1.25 -0.78 10.22
C VAL A 277 2.52 -1.17 10.97
N ASN A 278 3.66 -1.20 10.28
CA ASN A 278 4.95 -1.61 10.80
C ASN A 278 5.03 -3.10 11.22
N ASP A 279 4.29 -3.94 10.52
CA ASP A 279 4.39 -5.41 10.63
C ASP A 279 4.74 -5.99 9.26
N GLU A 280 5.85 -6.70 9.18
CA GLU A 280 6.42 -7.17 7.90
C GLU A 280 5.44 -8.01 7.06
N VAL A 281 4.59 -8.82 7.69
CA VAL A 281 3.66 -9.66 6.96
C VAL A 281 2.39 -8.90 6.58
N PHE A 282 1.82 -8.11 7.50
CA PHE A 282 0.62 -7.30 7.19
C PHE A 282 0.91 -6.24 6.14
N GLU A 283 2.13 -5.67 6.13
CA GLU A 283 2.57 -4.74 5.10
C GLU A 283 2.64 -5.40 3.70
N LEU A 284 2.97 -6.70 3.65
CA LEU A 284 3.15 -7.44 2.41
C LEU A 284 1.85 -8.02 1.84
N LYS A 285 0.86 -8.27 2.68
CA LYS A 285 -0.40 -8.89 2.27
C LYS A 285 -1.11 -8.09 1.19
N MET A 286 -1.64 -8.82 0.23
CA MET A 286 -2.55 -8.30 -0.78
C MET A 286 -3.98 -8.70 -0.43
N GLU A 287 -4.92 -7.79 -0.64
CA GLU A 287 -6.35 -8.01 -0.37
C GLU A 287 -7.18 -7.68 -1.63
N PRO A 288 -7.22 -8.56 -2.62
CA PRO A 288 -7.81 -8.28 -3.93
C PRO A 288 -9.29 -7.89 -3.90
N ALA A 289 -10.04 -8.35 -2.89
CA ALA A 289 -11.45 -7.96 -2.69
C ALA A 289 -11.64 -6.44 -2.50
N ASN A 290 -10.60 -5.77 -1.99
CA ASN A 290 -10.62 -4.33 -1.70
C ASN A 290 -9.98 -3.47 -2.80
N TRP A 291 -9.55 -4.07 -3.91
CA TRP A 291 -9.00 -3.33 -5.05
C TRP A 291 -10.10 -2.64 -5.88
N GLY A 292 -9.75 -1.54 -6.52
CA GLY A 292 -10.59 -0.86 -7.51
C GLY A 292 -10.58 -1.58 -8.87
N GLU A 293 -11.18 -0.96 -9.86
CA GLU A 293 -11.19 -1.40 -11.25
C GLU A 293 -10.25 -0.54 -12.08
N ILE A 294 -9.37 -1.17 -12.84
CA ILE A 294 -8.42 -0.53 -13.77
C ILE A 294 -8.75 -1.01 -15.17
N THR A 295 -9.16 -0.10 -16.06
CA THR A 295 -9.55 -0.41 -17.44
C THR A 295 -8.53 0.14 -18.42
N PHE A 296 -8.07 -0.67 -19.36
CA PHE A 296 -7.12 -0.30 -20.40
C PHE A 296 -7.86 0.08 -21.69
N GLN A 297 -7.46 1.22 -22.28
CA GLN A 297 -8.07 1.82 -23.49
C GLN A 297 -7.03 1.97 -24.59
#